data_0f6d8da8f4fc1d9f9960cc8c7353ff9e
#
_entry.id   0f6d8da8f4fc1d9f9960cc8c7353ff9e
#
_cell.length_a   1.000
_cell.length_b   1.000
_cell.length_c   1.000
_cell.angle_alpha   90.00
_cell.angle_beta   90.00
_cell.angle_gamma   90.00
#
_symmetry.space_group_name_H-M   'P 1'
#
loop_
_entity.id
_entity.type
_entity.pdbx_description
1 polymer ?
#
loop_
_entity_poly.entity_id
_entity_poly.type
_entity_poly.pdbx_seq_one_letter_code
_entity_poly.pdbx_strand_id
1 'polypeptide(L)'
;KKGRWRERLIANAQMVEYGDKAAEIVDFAIIDHKGMITSSVDKNQRFRIKMKIKFHETMEHPIFAFSIKDRKGTEITGTNTALEDYTKDVVEAGKTVTVCFDQIMPLQSGQYLMSFGCTSYHLEELVIHHRLYDACFLEVFSMKDTVGFFDMNSTVTYE
;
A
#
# COMPACT_ATOMS: atom_id res chain seq x y z
N LYS A 1 -13.94 3.27 -22.05
CA LYS A 1 -13.05 3.58 -20.96
C LYS A 1 -12.58 2.32 -20.27
N LYS A 2 -11.31 2.22 -20.05
CA LYS A 2 -10.75 1.07 -19.37
C LYS A 2 -11.06 1.12 -17.89
N GLY A 3 -11.30 -0.05 -17.30
CA GLY A 3 -11.50 -0.17 -15.88
C GLY A 3 -10.25 0.19 -15.10
N ARG A 4 -10.42 0.61 -13.85
CA ARG A 4 -9.32 0.91 -12.96
C ARG A 4 -8.78 -0.39 -12.36
N TRP A 5 -7.53 -0.36 -11.92
CA TRP A 5 -6.90 -1.50 -11.26
C TRP A 5 -7.70 -1.96 -10.04
N ARG A 6 -8.18 -0.98 -9.25
CA ARG A 6 -8.88 -1.25 -8.00
C ARG A 6 -10.17 -2.04 -8.19
N GLU A 7 -10.71 -2.04 -9.40
CA GLU A 7 -11.93 -2.80 -9.70
C GLU A 7 -11.69 -4.31 -9.69
N ARG A 8 -10.43 -4.73 -9.77
CA ARG A 8 -10.07 -6.15 -9.69
C ARG A 8 -9.75 -6.60 -8.28
N LEU A 9 -9.83 -5.70 -7.31
CA LEU A 9 -9.54 -6.00 -5.92
C LEU A 9 -10.85 -6.16 -5.16
N ILE A 10 -10.77 -6.81 -3.99
CA ILE A 10 -11.92 -6.91 -3.11
C ILE A 10 -12.01 -5.61 -2.34
N ALA A 11 -12.95 -4.76 -2.73
CA ALA A 11 -13.14 -3.46 -2.12
C ALA A 11 -13.72 -3.60 -0.72
N ASN A 12 -13.41 -2.63 0.14
CA ASN A 12 -14.04 -2.54 1.44
C ASN A 12 -15.11 -1.44 1.37
N ALA A 13 -16.37 -1.83 1.53
CA ALA A 13 -17.49 -0.89 1.48
C ALA A 13 -17.44 0.15 2.60
N GLN A 14 -16.65 -0.12 3.64
CA GLN A 14 -16.54 0.76 4.80
C GLN A 14 -15.27 1.61 4.76
N MET A 15 -14.68 1.75 3.59
CA MET A 15 -13.50 2.61 3.42
C MET A 15 -13.83 4.03 3.86
N VAL A 16 -12.90 4.65 4.59
CA VAL A 16 -13.01 6.05 4.97
C VAL A 16 -11.98 6.85 4.16
N GLU A 17 -12.44 7.95 3.59
CA GLU A 17 -11.63 8.77 2.71
C GLU A 17 -11.61 10.20 3.23
N TYR A 18 -10.41 10.81 3.32
CA TYR A 18 -10.30 12.20 3.73
C TYR A 18 -9.00 12.81 3.20
N GLY A 19 -8.90 14.14 3.31
CA GLY A 19 -7.78 14.92 2.84
C GLY A 19 -8.24 16.10 2.00
N ASP A 20 -7.32 17.01 1.68
CA ASP A 20 -7.64 18.20 0.89
C ASP A 20 -7.70 17.89 -0.61
N LYS A 21 -7.23 16.74 -1.03
CA LYS A 21 -7.21 16.26 -2.42
C LYS A 21 -6.40 17.14 -3.37
N ALA A 22 -5.47 17.92 -2.84
CA ALA A 22 -4.52 18.62 -3.72
C ALA A 22 -3.71 17.62 -4.53
N ALA A 23 -3.48 16.45 -3.98
CA ALA A 23 -3.01 15.27 -4.71
C ALA A 23 -3.98 14.14 -4.38
N GLU A 24 -4.52 13.50 -5.41
CA GLU A 24 -5.61 12.55 -5.26
C GLU A 24 -5.19 11.16 -5.70
N ILE A 25 -5.39 10.17 -4.83
CA ILE A 25 -5.16 8.76 -5.18
C ILE A 25 -6.33 8.31 -6.05
N VAL A 26 -6.07 8.18 -7.35
CA VAL A 26 -7.13 7.84 -8.31
C VAL A 26 -7.20 6.35 -8.57
N ASP A 27 -6.15 5.60 -8.27
CA ASP A 27 -6.14 4.16 -8.44
C ASP A 27 -5.09 3.50 -7.56
N PHE A 28 -5.27 2.21 -7.30
CA PHE A 28 -4.29 1.41 -6.57
C PHE A 28 -4.44 -0.05 -6.96
N ALA A 29 -3.38 -0.83 -6.76
CA ALA A 29 -3.36 -2.23 -7.15
C ALA A 29 -2.48 -3.04 -6.21
N ILE A 30 -2.85 -4.31 -6.04
CA ILE A 30 -1.99 -5.34 -5.48
C ILE A 30 -1.66 -6.26 -6.65
N ILE A 31 -0.38 -6.58 -6.83
CA ILE A 31 0.07 -7.38 -7.96
C ILE A 31 0.85 -8.57 -7.41
N ASP A 32 0.44 -9.78 -7.78
CA ASP A 32 1.07 -10.99 -7.29
C ASP A 32 2.38 -11.28 -8.04
N HIS A 33 3.05 -12.39 -7.68
CA HIS A 33 4.33 -12.73 -8.26
C HIS A 33 4.23 -13.14 -9.74
N LYS A 34 3.02 -13.37 -10.22
CA LYS A 34 2.79 -13.69 -11.64
C LYS A 34 2.44 -12.44 -12.45
N GLY A 35 2.40 -11.26 -11.81
CA GLY A 35 2.06 -10.01 -12.47
C GLY A 35 0.56 -9.75 -12.58
N MET A 36 -0.27 -10.51 -11.88
CA MET A 36 -1.72 -10.35 -11.91
C MET A 36 -2.19 -9.38 -10.85
N ILE A 37 -3.15 -8.54 -11.21
CA ILE A 37 -3.82 -7.65 -10.24
C ILE A 37 -4.84 -8.52 -9.51
N THR A 38 -4.63 -8.68 -8.20
CA THR A 38 -5.47 -9.57 -7.39
C THR A 38 -5.38 -9.17 -5.92
N SER A 39 -6.41 -9.49 -5.16
CA SER A 39 -6.40 -9.30 -3.70
C SER A 39 -5.68 -10.45 -2.98
N SER A 40 -5.34 -11.53 -3.67
CA SER A 40 -4.76 -12.71 -3.04
C SER A 40 -3.32 -12.90 -3.50
N VAL A 41 -2.41 -12.97 -2.53
CA VAL A 41 -0.99 -13.16 -2.79
C VAL A 41 -0.47 -14.32 -1.97
N ASP A 42 0.60 -14.94 -2.45
CA ASP A 42 1.19 -16.10 -1.78
C ASP A 42 2.28 -15.66 -0.81
N LYS A 43 2.26 -16.25 0.38
CA LYS A 43 3.30 -16.02 1.38
C LYS A 43 4.66 -16.40 0.80
N ASN A 44 5.68 -15.63 1.16
CA ASN A 44 7.08 -15.81 0.74
C ASN A 44 7.31 -15.58 -0.74
N GLN A 45 6.31 -15.07 -1.45
CA GLN A 45 6.47 -14.70 -2.84
C GLN A 45 6.53 -13.19 -2.97
N ARG A 46 7.11 -12.73 -4.08
CA ARG A 46 7.21 -11.33 -4.39
C ARG A 46 5.81 -10.79 -4.71
N PHE A 47 5.52 -9.59 -4.24
CA PHE A 47 4.30 -8.90 -4.63
C PHE A 47 4.59 -7.41 -4.68
N ARG A 48 3.75 -6.67 -5.39
CA ARG A 48 3.89 -5.24 -5.53
C ARG A 48 2.59 -4.55 -5.18
N ILE A 49 2.75 -3.33 -4.68
CA ILE A 49 1.64 -2.43 -4.41
C ILE A 49 1.88 -1.20 -5.27
N LYS A 50 0.88 -0.83 -6.07
CA LYS A 50 0.96 0.35 -6.92
C LYS A 50 -0.11 1.35 -6.53
N MET A 51 0.25 2.63 -6.60
CA MET A 51 -0.67 3.73 -6.38
C MET A 51 -0.53 4.70 -7.54
N LYS A 52 -1.65 5.19 -8.03
CA LYS A 52 -1.67 6.22 -9.07
C LYS A 52 -2.25 7.48 -8.47
N ILE A 53 -1.50 8.57 -8.53
CA ILE A 53 -1.85 9.82 -7.87
C ILE A 53 -1.90 10.93 -8.92
N LYS A 54 -3.03 11.64 -8.98
CA LYS A 54 -3.22 12.81 -9.81
C LYS A 54 -2.94 14.06 -8.97
N PHE A 55 -2.04 14.92 -9.45
CA PHE A 55 -1.72 16.16 -8.75
C PHE A 55 -2.52 17.30 -9.33
N HIS A 56 -3.34 17.91 -8.51
CA HIS A 56 -4.12 19.08 -8.90
C HIS A 56 -3.37 20.38 -8.61
N GLU A 57 -2.37 20.32 -7.74
CA GLU A 57 -1.49 21.43 -7.40
C GLU A 57 -0.06 20.96 -7.45
N THR A 58 0.85 21.87 -7.75
CA THR A 58 2.28 21.61 -7.68
C THR A 58 2.66 21.37 -6.23
N MET A 59 3.47 20.33 -6.00
CA MET A 59 3.78 19.89 -4.64
C MET A 59 5.25 19.51 -4.53
N GLU A 60 5.89 19.96 -3.46
CA GLU A 60 7.28 19.62 -3.15
C GLU A 60 7.30 18.41 -2.21
N HIS A 61 8.18 17.47 -2.51
CA HIS A 61 8.47 16.30 -1.67
C HIS A 61 7.21 15.56 -1.21
N PRO A 62 6.30 15.18 -2.12
CA PRO A 62 5.14 14.39 -1.72
C PRO A 62 5.58 13.04 -1.19
N ILE A 63 4.86 12.55 -0.18
CA ILE A 63 5.13 11.27 0.47
C ILE A 63 3.97 10.34 0.18
N PHE A 64 4.27 9.15 -0.35
CA PHE A 64 3.27 8.13 -0.64
C PHE A 64 3.45 6.98 0.33
N ALA A 65 2.34 6.44 0.83
CA ALA A 65 2.37 5.46 1.90
C ALA A 65 1.34 4.37 1.69
N PHE A 66 1.65 3.18 2.20
CA PHE A 66 0.65 2.15 2.42
C PHE A 66 0.83 1.57 3.82
N SER A 67 -0.23 0.99 4.34
CA SER A 67 -0.16 0.22 5.58
C SER A 67 -1.08 -0.99 5.48
N ILE A 68 -0.79 -1.98 6.31
CA ILE A 68 -1.53 -3.23 6.36
C ILE A 68 -1.91 -3.47 7.82
N LYS A 69 -3.18 -3.78 8.07
CA LYS A 69 -3.63 -4.14 9.41
C LYS A 69 -4.44 -5.43 9.36
N ASP A 70 -4.54 -6.08 10.50
CA ASP A 70 -5.33 -7.30 10.60
C ASP A 70 -6.82 -6.98 10.76
N ARG A 71 -7.65 -8.01 10.78
CA ARG A 71 -9.10 -7.86 10.89
C ARG A 71 -9.54 -7.34 12.24
N LYS A 72 -8.67 -7.38 13.23
CA LYS A 72 -8.97 -6.84 14.57
C LYS A 72 -8.63 -5.35 14.68
N GLY A 73 -8.02 -4.80 13.65
CA GLY A 73 -7.64 -3.39 13.62
C GLY A 73 -6.23 -3.10 14.08
N THR A 74 -5.43 -4.13 14.34
CA THR A 74 -4.03 -3.94 14.71
C THR A 74 -3.20 -3.64 13.46
N GLU A 75 -2.49 -2.52 13.49
CA GLU A 75 -1.59 -2.17 12.40
C GLU A 75 -0.37 -3.08 12.44
N ILE A 76 -0.17 -3.86 11.39
CA ILE A 76 0.88 -4.87 11.33
C ILE A 76 2.16 -4.27 10.78
N THR A 77 2.06 -3.55 9.67
CA THR A 77 3.22 -2.97 8.99
C THR A 77 2.77 -1.87 8.05
N GLY A 78 3.73 -1.10 7.61
CA GLY A 78 3.51 -0.07 6.62
C GLY A 78 4.81 0.64 6.36
N THR A 79 4.87 1.37 5.26
CA THR A 79 6.02 2.21 4.95
C THR A 79 5.58 3.35 4.06
N ASN A 80 6.52 4.23 3.77
CA ASN A 80 6.30 5.33 2.85
C ASN A 80 7.60 5.69 2.15
N THR A 81 7.48 6.52 1.12
CA THR A 81 8.64 6.87 0.30
C THR A 81 9.70 7.66 1.05
N ALA A 82 9.33 8.38 2.11
CA ALA A 82 10.31 9.10 2.92
C ALA A 82 11.13 8.13 3.79
N LEU A 83 10.45 7.15 4.40
CA LEU A 83 11.14 6.13 5.20
C LEU A 83 12.07 5.28 4.35
N GLU A 84 11.71 5.05 3.09
CA GLU A 84 12.54 4.28 2.16
C GLU A 84 13.57 5.16 1.45
N ASP A 85 13.65 6.43 1.83
CA ASP A 85 14.63 7.39 1.28
C ASP A 85 14.51 7.52 -0.24
N TYR A 86 13.29 7.62 -0.73
CA TYR A 86 13.04 7.70 -2.16
C TYR A 86 11.91 8.69 -2.47
N THR A 87 12.05 9.91 -1.99
CA THR A 87 11.06 10.97 -2.16
C THR A 87 11.32 11.70 -3.47
N LYS A 88 10.26 12.06 -4.18
CA LYS A 88 10.35 12.94 -5.33
C LYS A 88 10.60 14.37 -4.89
N ASP A 89 11.33 15.15 -5.71
CA ASP A 89 11.59 16.56 -5.39
C ASP A 89 10.33 17.40 -5.55
N VAL A 90 9.84 17.51 -6.77
CA VAL A 90 8.67 18.33 -7.10
C VAL A 90 7.82 17.56 -8.10
N VAL A 91 6.52 17.62 -7.91
CA VAL A 91 5.56 17.12 -8.89
C VAL A 91 4.66 18.31 -9.28
N GLU A 92 4.61 18.60 -10.58
CA GLU A 92 3.87 19.72 -11.09
C GLU A 92 2.38 19.43 -11.21
N ALA A 93 1.57 20.48 -11.04
CA ALA A 93 0.12 20.39 -11.21
C ALA A 93 -0.21 19.79 -12.58
N GLY A 94 -1.19 18.91 -12.61
CA GLY A 94 -1.63 18.23 -13.83
C GLY A 94 -0.95 16.90 -14.08
N LYS A 95 0.13 16.58 -13.37
CA LYS A 95 0.84 15.32 -13.54
C LYS A 95 0.13 14.18 -12.80
N THR A 96 0.30 12.98 -13.35
CA THR A 96 -0.12 11.74 -12.69
C THR A 96 1.13 10.91 -12.44
N VAL A 97 1.30 10.49 -11.20
CA VAL A 97 2.47 9.72 -10.79
C VAL A 97 2.02 8.32 -10.39
N THR A 98 2.77 7.30 -10.83
CA THR A 98 2.57 5.93 -10.38
C THR A 98 3.72 5.57 -9.46
N VAL A 99 3.39 5.13 -8.25
CA VAL A 99 4.36 4.69 -7.24
C VAL A 99 4.23 3.18 -7.10
N CYS A 100 5.35 2.49 -7.04
CA CYS A 100 5.37 1.04 -6.87
C CYS A 100 6.21 0.67 -5.66
N PHE A 101 5.64 -0.14 -4.75
CA PHE A 101 6.35 -0.74 -3.63
C PHE A 101 6.48 -2.23 -3.91
N ASP A 102 7.69 -2.74 -3.90
CA ASP A 102 8.01 -4.11 -4.30
C ASP A 102 8.68 -4.83 -3.13
N GLN A 103 8.12 -5.94 -2.70
CA GLN A 103 8.59 -6.67 -1.52
C GLN A 103 8.16 -8.13 -1.57
N ILE A 104 8.71 -8.92 -0.64
CA ILE A 104 8.31 -10.32 -0.44
C ILE A 104 7.29 -10.33 0.70
N MET A 105 6.23 -11.14 0.56
CA MET A 105 5.14 -11.23 1.54
C MET A 105 5.59 -12.05 2.76
N PRO A 106 5.78 -11.42 3.93
CA PRO A 106 6.24 -12.12 5.13
C PRO A 106 5.13 -12.53 6.09
N LEU A 107 3.89 -12.12 5.82
CA LEU A 107 2.80 -12.28 6.77
C LEU A 107 2.24 -13.69 6.74
N GLN A 108 1.61 -14.09 7.86
CA GLN A 108 0.92 -15.35 7.96
C GLN A 108 -0.33 -15.34 7.09
N SER A 109 -0.87 -16.51 6.80
CA SER A 109 -2.11 -16.61 6.02
C SER A 109 -3.25 -15.90 6.74
N GLY A 110 -4.15 -15.32 5.98
CA GLY A 110 -5.30 -14.65 6.53
C GLY A 110 -5.74 -13.50 5.67
N GLN A 111 -6.70 -12.76 6.18
CA GLN A 111 -7.25 -11.59 5.51
C GLN A 111 -6.84 -10.34 6.26
N TYR A 112 -6.36 -9.36 5.51
CA TYR A 112 -5.86 -8.09 6.02
C TYR A 112 -6.57 -6.96 5.32
N LEU A 113 -6.38 -5.74 5.85
CA LEU A 113 -6.90 -4.52 5.27
C LEU A 113 -5.74 -3.61 4.89
N MET A 114 -5.83 -2.99 3.72
CA MET A 114 -4.82 -2.06 3.22
C MET A 114 -5.33 -0.65 3.23
N SER A 115 -4.45 0.27 3.60
CA SER A 115 -4.71 1.71 3.54
C SER A 115 -3.62 2.37 2.70
N PHE A 116 -3.99 3.50 2.08
CA PHE A 116 -3.07 4.25 1.23
C PHE A 116 -3.11 5.72 1.62
N GLY A 117 -2.00 6.41 1.42
CA GLY A 117 -1.95 7.82 1.76
C GLY A 117 -1.00 8.62 0.87
N CYS A 118 -1.31 9.89 0.75
CA CYS A 118 -0.45 10.88 0.12
C CYS A 118 -0.41 12.10 1.02
N THR A 119 0.78 12.48 1.45
CA THR A 119 0.99 13.58 2.39
C THR A 119 2.18 14.43 1.94
N SER A 120 2.37 15.57 2.58
CA SER A 120 3.59 16.35 2.44
C SER A 120 3.76 17.20 3.70
N TYR A 121 4.93 17.81 3.84
CA TYR A 121 5.17 18.76 4.92
C TYR A 121 5.09 20.17 4.36
N HIS A 122 4.41 21.04 5.08
CA HIS A 122 4.36 22.47 4.78
C HIS A 122 4.78 23.20 6.05
N LEU A 123 5.92 23.90 6.00
CA LEU A 123 6.46 24.59 7.17
C LEU A 123 6.52 23.68 8.40
N GLU A 124 7.04 22.45 8.22
CA GLU A 124 7.21 21.44 9.26
C GLU A 124 5.90 20.83 9.77
N GLU A 125 4.76 21.21 9.21
CA GLU A 125 3.50 20.56 9.56
C GLU A 125 3.12 19.55 8.51
N LEU A 126 2.65 18.39 8.95
CA LEU A 126 2.20 17.33 8.04
C LEU A 126 0.83 17.70 7.51
N VAL A 127 0.70 17.70 6.18
CA VAL A 127 -0.56 17.96 5.50
C VAL A 127 -1.01 16.67 4.84
N ILE A 128 -2.25 16.27 5.10
CA ILE A 128 -2.83 15.07 4.49
C ILE A 128 -3.57 15.50 3.24
N HIS A 129 -3.09 15.04 2.07
CA HIS A 129 -3.72 15.35 0.80
C HIS A 129 -4.79 14.36 0.44
N HIS A 130 -4.53 13.08 0.66
CA HIS A 130 -5.55 12.07 0.43
C HIS A 130 -5.20 10.82 1.22
N ARG A 131 -6.15 10.30 1.97
CA ARG A 131 -6.00 9.06 2.70
C ARG A 131 -7.20 8.17 2.43
N LEU A 132 -6.93 6.96 1.98
CA LEU A 132 -7.92 5.91 1.79
C LEU A 132 -7.72 4.89 2.89
N TYR A 133 -8.50 5.01 3.93
CA TYR A 133 -8.37 4.18 5.12
C TYR A 133 -9.16 2.90 4.96
N ASP A 134 -8.51 1.75 5.12
CA ASP A 134 -9.14 0.44 4.92
C ASP A 134 -9.76 0.33 3.53
N ALA A 135 -8.95 0.61 2.51
CA ALA A 135 -9.43 0.76 1.15
C ALA A 135 -9.84 -0.57 0.51
N CYS A 136 -9.11 -1.64 0.80
CA CYS A 136 -9.38 -2.94 0.20
C CYS A 136 -8.85 -4.05 1.08
N PHE A 137 -9.28 -5.28 0.78
CA PHE A 137 -8.80 -6.47 1.47
C PHE A 137 -7.54 -7.00 0.78
N LEU A 138 -6.67 -7.60 1.57
CA LEU A 138 -5.50 -8.32 1.11
C LEU A 138 -5.57 -9.71 1.73
N GLU A 139 -5.54 -10.75 0.89
CA GLU A 139 -5.56 -12.12 1.36
C GLU A 139 -4.19 -12.74 1.13
N VAL A 140 -3.65 -13.37 2.17
CA VAL A 140 -2.37 -14.08 2.08
C VAL A 140 -2.65 -15.55 2.15
N PHE A 141 -2.21 -16.29 1.13
CA PHE A 141 -2.30 -17.73 1.11
C PHE A 141 -0.97 -18.35 1.53
N SER A 142 -1.03 -19.38 2.38
CA SER A 142 0.18 -20.06 2.84
C SER A 142 -0.12 -21.52 3.12
N MET A 143 0.86 -22.37 2.80
CA MET A 143 0.84 -23.80 3.17
C MET A 143 1.46 -24.03 4.55
N LYS A 144 2.11 -23.00 5.11
CA LYS A 144 2.78 -23.14 6.41
C LYS A 144 2.71 -21.80 7.12
N ASP A 145 2.13 -21.80 8.31
CA ASP A 145 2.13 -20.63 9.18
C ASP A 145 2.96 -20.91 10.42
N THR A 146 3.56 -19.89 10.96
CA THR A 146 4.26 -19.93 12.22
C THR A 146 3.49 -19.14 13.26
N VAL A 147 4.15 -18.64 14.28
CA VAL A 147 3.52 -17.94 15.40
C VAL A 147 3.66 -16.43 15.18
N GLY A 148 2.62 -15.67 15.50
CA GLY A 148 2.66 -14.22 15.47
C GLY A 148 2.30 -13.66 14.10
N PHE A 149 2.78 -12.43 13.83
CA PHE A 149 2.34 -11.67 12.66
C PHE A 149 3.10 -12.03 11.39
N PHE A 150 4.36 -12.37 11.51
CA PHE A 150 5.18 -12.65 10.33
C PHE A 150 6.09 -13.85 10.60
N ASP A 151 6.55 -14.46 9.51
CA ASP A 151 7.40 -15.64 9.54
C ASP A 151 8.85 -15.20 9.28
N MET A 152 9.75 -15.58 10.16
CA MET A 152 11.16 -15.26 10.01
C MET A 152 11.86 -16.19 9.04
N ASN A 153 11.17 -17.23 8.58
CA ASN A 153 11.72 -18.22 7.64
C ASN A 153 13.02 -18.84 8.16
N SER A 154 12.96 -19.33 9.40
CA SER A 154 14.12 -19.91 10.05
C SER A 154 14.58 -21.19 9.36
N THR A 155 15.91 -21.38 9.31
CA THR A 155 16.51 -22.65 8.94
C THR A 155 16.93 -23.34 10.23
N VAL A 156 16.59 -24.63 10.38
CA VAL A 156 16.91 -25.39 11.58
C VAL A 156 18.04 -26.36 11.27
N THR A 157 19.04 -26.43 12.15
CA THR A 157 20.09 -27.45 12.10
C THR A 157 20.21 -28.10 13.46
N TYR A 158 20.63 -29.34 13.46
CA TYR A 158 20.93 -30.08 14.70
C TYR A 158 22.43 -30.30 14.78
N GLU A 159 23.03 -29.99 15.93
CA GLU A 159 24.46 -30.08 16.12
C GLU A 159 24.82 -31.09 17.19
#